data_ccbb0f810b47a48d2007010a7a319420
#
_entry.id   ccbb0f810b47a48d2007010a7a319420
#
_cell.length_a   1.000
_cell.length_b   1.000
_cell.length_c   1.000
_cell.angle_alpha   90.00
_cell.angle_beta   90.00
_cell.angle_gamma   90.00
#
_symmetry.space_group_name_H-M   'P 1'
#
loop_
_entity.id
_entity.type
_entity.pdbx_description
1 polymer ?
#
loop_
_entity_poly.entity_id
_entity_poly.type
_entity_poly.pdbx_seq_one_letter_code
_entity_poly.pdbx_strand_id
1 'polypeptide(L)'
;ARDSKRIWLDSKEIHHGEYVWKMKKAGDVISSAEKVSTLGYDTSDWLSAIVPGTVLNSLVYNKEYPEPYYGVNNKLESGKIPDISKVGREFYTYWFRTEFDVPESFAGKTIWLQPDGVNYRAEIWVNGNLLSTLNGMFISDYINVTDFVKVGRKNILAVKVYPVDVPGTTMPKSWGATGEFHNGGNGNIGLNTTMLMSVGW
;
A
#
# COMPACT_ATOMS: atom_id res chain seq x y z
N ALA A 1 -23.81 22.06 -4.14
CA ALA A 1 -22.62 21.23 -3.87
C ALA A 1 -22.43 21.21 -2.36
N ARG A 2 -22.45 20.04 -1.73
CA ARG A 2 -22.08 19.92 -0.33
C ARG A 2 -20.59 20.16 -0.27
N ASP A 3 -20.17 21.17 0.47
CA ASP A 3 -18.77 21.50 0.73
C ASP A 3 -18.20 20.44 1.69
N SER A 4 -17.87 19.29 1.14
CA SER A 4 -17.25 18.21 1.91
C SER A 4 -15.77 18.56 2.07
N LYS A 5 -15.38 18.96 3.28
CA LYS A 5 -13.97 19.09 3.61
C LYS A 5 -13.28 17.74 3.43
N ARG A 6 -12.17 17.72 2.70
CA ARG A 6 -11.31 16.56 2.54
C ARG A 6 -9.95 16.82 3.17
N ILE A 7 -9.36 15.77 3.69
CA ILE A 7 -7.96 15.72 4.13
C ILE A 7 -7.32 14.63 3.31
N TRP A 8 -6.21 14.94 2.65
CA TRP A 8 -5.40 13.98 1.91
C TRP A 8 -4.32 13.46 2.83
N LEU A 9 -4.26 12.14 3.02
CA LEU A 9 -3.27 11.51 3.87
C LEU A 9 -2.01 11.12 3.08
N ASP A 10 -1.59 12.01 2.18
CA ASP A 10 -0.43 11.79 1.33
C ASP A 10 0.87 11.97 2.10
N SER A 11 1.89 11.17 1.77
CA SER A 11 3.18 11.24 2.46
C SER A 11 3.97 12.48 2.06
N LYS A 12 4.88 12.92 2.95
CA LYS A 12 5.75 14.08 2.74
C LYS A 12 6.70 13.94 1.55
N GLU A 13 6.94 12.72 1.11
CA GLU A 13 7.83 12.39 0.00
C GLU A 13 7.23 12.69 -1.36
N ILE A 14 5.92 12.95 -1.42
CA ILE A 14 5.25 13.37 -2.66
C ILE A 14 4.93 14.86 -2.65
N HIS A 15 4.72 15.40 -3.85
CA HIS A 15 4.35 16.81 -4.00
C HIS A 15 3.01 17.09 -3.31
N HIS A 16 2.98 18.08 -2.42
CA HIS A 16 1.84 18.43 -1.55
C HIS A 16 1.51 17.44 -0.42
N GLY A 17 2.33 16.42 -0.18
CA GLY A 17 2.13 15.52 0.95
C GLY A 17 2.45 16.18 2.30
N GLU A 18 1.67 15.88 3.33
CA GLU A 18 1.82 16.49 4.65
C GLU A 18 2.12 15.48 5.76
N TYR A 19 1.86 14.19 5.53
CA TYR A 19 1.89 13.17 6.57
C TYR A 19 3.17 12.35 6.55
N VAL A 20 3.61 11.93 7.74
CA VAL A 20 4.71 10.98 7.89
C VAL A 20 4.14 9.57 7.83
N TRP A 21 4.43 8.87 6.75
CA TRP A 21 4.13 7.48 6.62
C TRP A 21 5.36 6.62 6.90
N LYS A 22 5.12 5.52 7.60
CA LYS A 22 6.13 4.51 7.93
C LYS A 22 5.69 3.16 7.40
N MET A 23 6.64 2.31 7.02
CA MET A 23 6.36 0.94 6.61
C MET A 23 7.33 -0.06 7.21
N LYS A 24 6.87 -1.29 7.40
CA LYS A 24 7.69 -2.43 7.80
C LYS A 24 7.14 -3.71 7.21
N LYS A 25 8.03 -4.64 6.86
CA LYS A 25 7.64 -5.97 6.39
C LYS A 25 6.79 -6.66 7.45
N ALA A 26 5.64 -7.20 7.04
CA ALA A 26 4.68 -7.73 8.00
C ALA A 26 5.24 -8.92 8.81
N GLY A 27 6.09 -9.74 8.20
CA GLY A 27 6.75 -10.86 8.88
C GLY A 27 7.71 -10.44 10.00
N ASP A 28 8.18 -9.18 9.98
CA ASP A 28 9.10 -8.64 10.99
C ASP A 28 8.36 -7.87 12.10
N VAL A 29 7.03 -7.84 12.05
CA VAL A 29 6.19 -7.21 13.07
C VAL A 29 5.57 -8.29 13.93
N ILE A 30 6.07 -8.44 15.14
CA ILE A 30 5.63 -9.46 16.10
C ILE A 30 4.41 -9.02 16.93
N SER A 31 4.10 -7.73 16.93
CA SER A 31 2.95 -7.18 17.64
C SER A 31 1.63 -7.49 16.92
N SER A 32 0.55 -7.57 17.69
CA SER A 32 -0.79 -7.72 17.09
C SER A 32 -1.17 -6.49 16.27
N ALA A 33 -2.07 -6.66 15.33
CA ALA A 33 -2.55 -5.59 14.45
C ALA A 33 -3.24 -4.45 15.23
N GLU A 34 -3.98 -4.81 16.28
CA GLU A 34 -4.58 -3.85 17.21
C GLU A 34 -3.52 -2.94 17.80
N LYS A 35 -2.42 -3.52 18.28
CA LYS A 35 -1.33 -2.75 18.90
C LYS A 35 -0.60 -1.88 17.88
N VAL A 36 -0.32 -2.40 16.69
CA VAL A 36 0.31 -1.65 15.59
C VAL A 36 -0.48 -0.40 15.23
N SER A 37 -1.80 -0.48 15.30
CA SER A 37 -2.70 0.60 14.92
C SER A 37 -3.11 1.53 16.06
N THR A 38 -2.39 1.53 17.18
CA THR A 38 -2.64 2.43 18.32
C THR A 38 -1.60 3.54 18.44
N LEU A 39 -2.00 4.63 19.10
CA LEU A 39 -1.09 5.74 19.41
C LEU A 39 0.04 5.27 20.35
N GLY A 40 1.24 5.76 20.12
CA GLY A 40 2.42 5.44 20.94
C GLY A 40 3.08 4.11 20.59
N TYR A 41 2.62 3.42 19.53
CA TYR A 41 3.36 2.26 19.01
C TYR A 41 4.71 2.70 18.44
N ASP A 42 5.79 2.03 18.86
CA ASP A 42 7.13 2.36 18.41
C ASP A 42 7.36 1.96 16.95
N THR A 43 7.68 2.94 16.13
CA THR A 43 8.03 2.79 14.70
C THR A 43 9.42 3.34 14.39
N SER A 44 10.29 3.46 15.38
CA SER A 44 11.64 4.04 15.22
C SER A 44 12.50 3.26 14.23
N ASP A 45 12.30 1.95 14.12
CA ASP A 45 12.97 1.04 13.19
C ASP A 45 12.21 0.80 11.87
N TRP A 46 11.14 1.56 11.62
CA TRP A 46 10.35 1.47 10.40
C TRP A 46 10.90 2.40 9.32
N LEU A 47 10.88 1.94 8.08
CA LEU A 47 11.27 2.74 6.92
C LEU A 47 10.24 3.83 6.63
N SER A 48 10.68 4.89 5.97
CA SER A 48 9.75 5.88 5.39
C SER A 48 8.96 5.26 4.25
N ALA A 49 7.67 5.57 4.16
CA ALA A 49 6.82 5.07 3.10
C ALA A 49 6.32 6.20 2.20
N ILE A 50 6.30 5.96 0.91
CA ILE A 50 5.73 6.86 -0.10
C ILE A 50 4.27 6.46 -0.30
N VAL A 51 3.34 7.38 -0.02
CA VAL A 51 1.89 7.17 -0.17
C VAL A 51 1.26 8.39 -0.85
N PRO A 52 0.56 8.21 -2.00
CA PRO A 52 0.43 6.97 -2.75
C PRO A 52 1.75 6.50 -3.37
N GLY A 53 1.95 5.19 -3.39
CA GLY A 53 3.17 4.57 -3.92
C GLY A 53 3.17 3.06 -3.74
N THR A 54 4.24 2.42 -4.18
CA THR A 54 4.41 0.97 -4.04
C THR A 54 5.40 0.63 -2.93
N VAL A 55 5.37 -0.61 -2.46
CA VAL A 55 6.41 -1.14 -1.55
C VAL A 55 7.79 -0.98 -2.19
N LEU A 56 7.95 -1.36 -3.46
CA LEU A 56 9.23 -1.23 -4.16
C LEU A 56 9.70 0.22 -4.26
N ASN A 57 8.81 1.16 -4.58
CA ASN A 57 9.17 2.57 -4.65
C ASN A 57 9.69 3.09 -3.29
N SER A 58 9.02 2.71 -2.22
CA SER A 58 9.47 3.07 -0.87
C SER A 58 10.80 2.42 -0.50
N LEU A 59 11.04 1.16 -0.90
CA LEU A 59 12.32 0.49 -0.69
C LEU A 59 13.46 1.15 -1.46
N VAL A 60 13.21 1.59 -2.70
CA VAL A 60 14.19 2.36 -3.49
C VAL A 60 14.47 3.72 -2.85
N TYR A 61 13.45 4.41 -2.39
CA TYR A 61 13.61 5.69 -1.67
C TYR A 61 14.50 5.55 -0.43
N ASN A 62 14.34 4.47 0.32
CA ASN A 62 15.18 4.17 1.50
C ASN A 62 16.54 3.54 1.14
N LYS A 63 16.86 3.40 -0.15
CA LYS A 63 18.12 2.80 -0.66
C LYS A 63 18.30 1.32 -0.29
N GLU A 64 17.22 0.63 0.04
CA GLU A 64 17.23 -0.83 0.24
C GLU A 64 17.44 -1.56 -1.09
N TYR A 65 16.91 -0.99 -2.18
CA TYR A 65 17.12 -1.46 -3.55
C TYR A 65 17.56 -0.34 -4.48
N PRO A 66 18.30 -0.66 -5.54
CA PRO A 66 18.68 0.32 -6.55
C PRO A 66 17.48 0.72 -7.39
N GLU A 67 17.60 1.88 -8.06
CA GLU A 67 16.60 2.34 -9.04
C GLU A 67 16.37 1.29 -10.14
N PRO A 68 15.16 0.72 -10.27
CA PRO A 68 14.92 -0.39 -11.19
C PRO A 68 15.08 -0.03 -12.67
N TYR A 69 14.83 1.24 -13.02
CA TYR A 69 14.94 1.70 -14.40
C TYR A 69 16.36 2.03 -14.84
N TYR A 70 17.32 1.96 -13.94
CA TYR A 70 18.71 2.26 -14.28
C TYR A 70 19.49 1.02 -14.72
N GLY A 71 19.97 1.03 -15.96
CA GLY A 71 20.82 -0.02 -16.51
C GLY A 71 20.17 -1.40 -16.49
N VAL A 72 20.78 -2.33 -15.78
CA VAL A 72 20.32 -3.72 -15.66
C VAL A 72 19.71 -4.06 -14.31
N ASN A 73 19.39 -3.05 -13.49
CA ASN A 73 18.99 -3.29 -12.11
C ASN A 73 17.74 -4.17 -11.95
N ASN A 74 16.79 -4.07 -12.89
CA ASN A 74 15.56 -4.87 -12.88
C ASN A 74 15.67 -6.19 -13.66
N LYS A 75 16.84 -6.51 -14.23
CA LYS A 75 17.04 -7.80 -14.87
C LYS A 75 17.25 -8.88 -13.83
N LEU A 76 16.60 -10.02 -14.02
CA LEU A 76 16.70 -11.16 -13.09
C LEU A 76 18.14 -11.61 -12.86
N GLU A 77 18.96 -11.56 -13.92
CA GLU A 77 20.36 -11.96 -13.86
C GLU A 77 21.21 -11.05 -12.97
N SER A 78 20.77 -9.82 -12.74
CA SER A 78 21.51 -8.88 -11.89
C SER A 78 21.46 -9.26 -10.40
N GLY A 79 20.39 -9.94 -9.98
CA GLY A 79 20.15 -10.30 -8.60
C GLY A 79 19.96 -9.11 -7.66
N LYS A 80 19.86 -7.87 -8.19
CA LYS A 80 19.81 -6.64 -7.40
C LYS A 80 18.44 -6.36 -6.79
N ILE A 81 17.39 -6.78 -7.48
CA ILE A 81 16.01 -6.72 -6.99
C ILE A 81 15.50 -8.16 -6.93
N PRO A 82 14.93 -8.59 -5.81
CA PRO A 82 14.47 -9.96 -5.67
C PRO A 82 13.42 -10.34 -6.72
N ASP A 83 13.55 -11.53 -7.26
CA ASP A 83 12.54 -12.11 -8.13
C ASP A 83 11.31 -12.48 -7.30
N ILE A 84 10.21 -11.76 -7.49
CA ILE A 84 8.97 -11.96 -6.74
C ILE A 84 8.41 -13.37 -6.90
N SER A 85 8.65 -14.03 -8.01
CA SER A 85 8.24 -15.42 -8.22
C SER A 85 8.96 -16.42 -7.31
N LYS A 86 10.15 -16.05 -6.82
CA LYS A 86 10.99 -16.88 -5.94
C LYS A 86 10.83 -16.53 -4.47
N VAL A 87 10.79 -15.22 -4.16
CA VAL A 87 10.66 -14.77 -2.77
C VAL A 87 9.23 -14.90 -2.22
N GLY A 88 8.28 -15.01 -3.12
CA GLY A 88 6.88 -15.22 -2.80
C GLY A 88 6.17 -13.97 -2.25
N ARG A 89 4.92 -14.18 -1.93
CA ARG A 89 3.97 -13.18 -1.50
C ARG A 89 4.35 -12.54 -0.16
N GLU A 90 4.85 -13.32 0.79
CA GLU A 90 5.20 -12.85 2.14
C GLU A 90 6.28 -11.78 2.10
N PHE A 91 7.12 -11.81 1.09
CA PHE A 91 8.21 -10.86 0.94
C PHE A 91 7.70 -9.42 0.75
N TYR A 92 6.62 -9.21 0.01
CA TYR A 92 6.01 -7.91 -0.26
C TYR A 92 4.73 -7.64 0.55
N THR A 93 4.47 -8.40 1.60
CA THR A 93 3.42 -8.08 2.56
C THR A 93 3.96 -7.11 3.60
N TYR A 94 3.40 -5.89 3.62
CA TYR A 94 3.90 -4.78 4.42
C TYR A 94 2.80 -4.10 5.21
N TRP A 95 3.17 -3.62 6.38
CA TRP A 95 2.44 -2.62 7.12
C TRP A 95 2.82 -1.22 6.62
N PHE A 96 1.81 -0.38 6.41
CA PHE A 96 1.92 1.06 6.23
C PHE A 96 1.19 1.73 7.39
N ARG A 97 1.80 2.72 8.01
CA ARG A 97 1.24 3.38 9.18
C ARG A 97 1.51 4.87 9.15
N THR A 98 0.49 5.66 9.51
CA THR A 98 0.61 7.10 9.72
C THR A 98 -0.19 7.57 10.93
N GLU A 99 0.23 8.69 11.48
CA GLU A 99 -0.53 9.47 12.44
C GLU A 99 -1.18 10.63 11.72
N PHE A 100 -2.45 10.88 11.98
CA PHE A 100 -3.19 11.96 11.35
C PHE A 100 -4.12 12.65 12.34
N ASP A 101 -4.43 13.92 12.06
CA ASP A 101 -5.33 14.72 12.85
C ASP A 101 -6.68 14.86 12.16
N VAL A 102 -7.75 14.72 12.92
CA VAL A 102 -9.10 15.06 12.46
C VAL A 102 -9.45 16.42 13.03
N PRO A 103 -9.59 17.46 12.19
CA PRO A 103 -9.87 18.82 12.67
C PRO A 103 -11.17 18.95 13.43
N GLU A 104 -11.22 19.88 14.38
CA GLU A 104 -12.44 20.23 15.14
C GLU A 104 -13.64 20.56 14.24
N SER A 105 -13.41 21.05 13.05
CA SER A 105 -14.46 21.35 12.06
C SER A 105 -15.21 20.12 11.57
N PHE A 106 -14.74 18.91 11.89
CA PHE A 106 -15.43 17.64 11.62
C PHE A 106 -16.38 17.20 12.76
N ALA A 107 -16.37 17.90 13.90
CA ALA A 107 -17.24 17.59 15.01
C ALA A 107 -18.71 17.52 14.59
N GLY A 108 -19.41 16.49 15.04
CA GLY A 108 -20.83 16.26 14.72
C GLY A 108 -21.12 15.86 13.27
N LYS A 109 -20.10 15.56 12.47
CA LYS A 109 -20.25 15.10 11.08
C LYS A 109 -19.99 13.62 10.95
N THR A 110 -20.57 13.00 9.94
CA THR A 110 -20.17 11.66 9.53
C THR A 110 -18.82 11.75 8.81
N ILE A 111 -17.86 10.98 9.27
CA ILE A 111 -16.48 10.96 8.76
C ILE A 111 -16.24 9.67 8.00
N TRP A 112 -15.78 9.82 6.77
CA TRP A 112 -15.50 8.72 5.87
C TRP A 112 -14.01 8.66 5.57
N LEU A 113 -13.43 7.47 5.67
CA LEU A 113 -12.12 7.15 5.10
C LEU A 113 -12.34 6.57 3.70
N GLN A 114 -11.70 7.16 2.71
CA GLN A 114 -11.79 6.72 1.32
C GLN A 114 -10.40 6.28 0.84
N PRO A 115 -10.09 4.98 0.82
CA PRO A 115 -8.96 4.47 0.07
C PRO A 115 -9.30 4.49 -1.43
N ASP A 116 -8.49 5.16 -2.24
CA ASP A 116 -8.71 5.29 -3.68
C ASP A 116 -8.24 4.07 -4.48
N GLY A 117 -7.57 3.15 -3.80
CA GLY A 117 -7.15 1.87 -4.34
C GLY A 117 -5.95 1.31 -3.58
N VAL A 118 -6.05 0.06 -3.18
CA VAL A 118 -4.94 -0.67 -2.58
C VAL A 118 -4.74 -1.98 -3.34
N ASN A 119 -3.58 -2.15 -3.92
CA ASN A 119 -3.26 -3.33 -4.70
C ASN A 119 -2.45 -4.33 -3.87
N TYR A 120 -2.95 -5.52 -3.57
CA TYR A 120 -4.15 -6.12 -4.12
C TYR A 120 -5.21 -6.36 -3.03
N ARG A 121 -4.78 -6.73 -1.84
CA ARG A 121 -5.60 -6.93 -0.64
C ARG A 121 -5.10 -6.05 0.49
N ALA A 122 -5.99 -5.56 1.32
CA ALA A 122 -5.59 -4.78 2.48
C ALA A 122 -6.51 -4.97 3.66
N GLU A 123 -5.93 -4.92 4.85
CA GLU A 123 -6.66 -4.70 6.10
C GLU A 123 -6.50 -3.24 6.50
N ILE A 124 -7.62 -2.57 6.75
CA ILE A 124 -7.67 -1.16 7.16
C ILE A 124 -7.96 -1.09 8.65
N TRP A 125 -7.01 -0.58 9.40
CA TRP A 125 -7.06 -0.48 10.85
C TRP A 125 -7.03 0.99 11.29
N VAL A 126 -7.94 1.39 12.18
CA VAL A 126 -7.98 2.73 12.75
C VAL A 126 -8.09 2.63 14.27
N ASN A 127 -7.15 3.24 14.98
CA ASN A 127 -7.13 3.31 16.45
C ASN A 127 -7.38 1.96 17.14
N GLY A 128 -6.74 0.90 16.66
CA GLY A 128 -6.83 -0.45 17.22
C GLY A 128 -8.00 -1.30 16.72
N ASN A 129 -8.78 -0.81 15.75
CA ASN A 129 -9.96 -1.50 15.24
C ASN A 129 -9.80 -1.85 13.75
N LEU A 130 -10.08 -3.09 13.38
CA LEU A 130 -10.21 -3.49 11.99
C LEU A 130 -11.54 -2.98 11.43
N LEU A 131 -11.48 -2.10 10.45
CA LEU A 131 -12.69 -1.48 9.89
C LEU A 131 -13.11 -2.06 8.56
N SER A 132 -12.15 -2.51 7.75
CA SER A 132 -12.44 -3.08 6.44
C SER A 132 -11.32 -4.00 5.97
N THR A 133 -11.69 -4.94 5.12
CA THR A 133 -10.76 -5.74 4.33
C THR A 133 -11.06 -5.52 2.86
N LEU A 134 -10.14 -4.89 2.16
CA LEU A 134 -10.24 -4.66 0.72
C LEU A 134 -9.69 -5.84 -0.06
N ASN A 135 -10.28 -6.14 -1.21
CA ASN A 135 -9.83 -7.22 -2.08
C ASN A 135 -10.04 -6.84 -3.55
N GLY A 136 -8.99 -6.42 -4.21
CA GLY A 136 -8.99 -6.00 -5.62
C GLY A 136 -8.23 -4.69 -5.82
N MET A 137 -7.68 -4.49 -7.02
CA MET A 137 -6.77 -3.38 -7.30
C MET A 137 -7.44 -2.02 -7.56
N PHE A 138 -8.67 -2.02 -8.05
CA PHE A 138 -9.41 -0.83 -8.43
C PHE A 138 -10.64 -0.58 -7.53
N ILE A 139 -10.56 -1.03 -6.29
CA ILE A 139 -11.65 -0.85 -5.34
C ILE A 139 -11.41 0.45 -4.59
N SER A 140 -12.31 1.40 -4.82
CA SER A 140 -12.50 2.55 -3.95
C SER A 140 -13.65 2.22 -3.02
N ASP A 141 -13.43 2.36 -1.73
CA ASP A 141 -14.44 2.10 -0.71
C ASP A 141 -14.69 3.37 0.12
N TYR A 142 -15.82 3.42 0.80
CA TYR A 142 -16.16 4.46 1.76
C TYR A 142 -16.39 3.82 3.12
N ILE A 143 -15.40 3.90 3.97
CA ILE A 143 -15.42 3.30 5.30
C ILE A 143 -15.89 4.36 6.30
N ASN A 144 -17.02 4.13 6.96
CA ASN A 144 -17.47 5.03 8.02
C ASN A 144 -16.56 4.86 9.25
N VAL A 145 -15.83 5.92 9.57
CA VAL A 145 -14.89 5.94 10.70
C VAL A 145 -15.34 6.85 11.84
N THR A 146 -16.55 7.36 11.79
CA THR A 146 -17.07 8.36 12.74
C THR A 146 -16.86 7.97 14.19
N ASP A 147 -17.18 6.73 14.55
CA ASP A 147 -17.09 6.24 15.94
C ASP A 147 -15.69 5.77 16.32
N PHE A 148 -14.77 5.71 15.37
CA PHE A 148 -13.41 5.17 15.56
C PHE A 148 -12.33 6.24 15.59
N VAL A 149 -12.62 7.44 15.07
CA VAL A 149 -11.69 8.57 15.08
C VAL A 149 -12.03 9.56 16.20
N LYS A 150 -11.01 10.22 16.69
CA LYS A 150 -11.09 11.26 17.73
C LYS A 150 -10.92 12.61 17.08
N VAL A 151 -11.97 13.42 17.06
CA VAL A 151 -11.92 14.79 16.54
C VAL A 151 -11.05 15.66 17.44
N GLY A 152 -10.25 16.55 16.84
CA GLY A 152 -9.31 17.42 17.56
C GLY A 152 -8.12 16.71 18.17
N ARG A 153 -7.87 15.46 17.81
CA ARG A 153 -6.78 14.65 18.37
C ARG A 153 -6.08 13.83 17.28
N LYS A 154 -4.90 13.34 17.61
CA LYS A 154 -4.17 12.39 16.79
C LYS A 154 -4.87 11.04 16.74
N ASN A 155 -4.93 10.51 15.56
CA ASN A 155 -5.45 9.19 15.22
C ASN A 155 -4.39 8.39 14.47
N ILE A 156 -4.57 7.08 14.45
CA ILE A 156 -3.68 6.16 13.74
C ILE A 156 -4.45 5.49 12.61
N LEU A 157 -3.87 5.53 11.42
CA LEU A 157 -4.25 4.67 10.31
C LEU A 157 -3.11 3.68 10.08
N ALA A 158 -3.42 2.40 10.13
CA ALA A 158 -2.50 1.34 9.74
C ALA A 158 -3.16 0.45 8.68
N VAL A 159 -2.41 0.19 7.62
CA VAL A 159 -2.87 -0.60 6.47
C VAL A 159 -1.90 -1.74 6.27
N LYS A 160 -2.38 -2.98 6.39
CA LYS A 160 -1.61 -4.16 6.03
C LYS A 160 -1.90 -4.51 4.59
N VAL A 161 -0.90 -4.38 3.73
CA VAL A 161 -1.04 -4.58 2.29
C VAL A 161 -0.47 -5.93 1.90
N TYR A 162 -1.25 -6.69 1.16
CA TYR A 162 -0.88 -7.97 0.61
C TYR A 162 -0.81 -7.88 -0.91
N PRO A 163 0.24 -8.43 -1.55
CA PRO A 163 0.30 -8.51 -3.00
C PRO A 163 -0.75 -9.50 -3.54
N VAL A 164 -0.82 -9.63 -4.86
CA VAL A 164 -1.63 -10.65 -5.52
C VAL A 164 -1.34 -12.05 -4.99
N ASP A 165 -2.30 -12.98 -5.09
CA ASP A 165 -2.22 -14.28 -4.44
C ASP A 165 -1.05 -15.13 -4.93
N VAL A 166 -0.71 -15.03 -6.22
CA VAL A 166 0.36 -15.80 -6.85
C VAL A 166 1.26 -14.87 -7.66
N PRO A 167 2.07 -14.05 -6.98
CA PRO A 167 2.91 -13.07 -7.67
C PRO A 167 3.94 -13.77 -8.57
N GLY A 168 4.17 -13.16 -9.74
CA GLY A 168 5.16 -13.66 -10.72
C GLY A 168 4.71 -14.87 -11.53
N THR A 169 3.47 -15.36 -11.37
CA THR A 169 2.94 -16.45 -12.17
C THR A 169 2.52 -15.94 -13.55
N THR A 170 2.92 -16.65 -14.59
CA THR A 170 2.50 -16.37 -15.95
C THR A 170 1.20 -17.09 -16.28
N MET A 171 0.39 -16.51 -17.16
CA MET A 171 -0.79 -17.18 -17.67
C MET A 171 -0.41 -18.32 -18.61
N PRO A 172 -1.19 -19.41 -18.60
CA PRO A 172 -1.05 -20.45 -19.60
C PRO A 172 -1.24 -19.89 -21.01
N LYS A 173 -0.42 -20.31 -21.95
CA LYS A 173 -0.51 -19.91 -23.38
C LYS A 173 -1.88 -20.21 -24.00
N SER A 174 -2.60 -21.21 -23.48
CA SER A 174 -3.93 -21.62 -23.91
C SER A 174 -5.01 -20.55 -23.75
N TRP A 175 -4.76 -19.50 -22.99
CA TRP A 175 -5.73 -18.43 -22.78
C TRP A 175 -5.61 -17.26 -23.77
N GLY A 176 -4.88 -17.48 -24.86
CA GLY A 176 -4.72 -16.47 -25.91
C GLY A 176 -3.82 -15.31 -25.58
N ALA A 177 -3.15 -15.34 -24.45
CA ALA A 177 -2.11 -14.37 -24.14
C ALA A 177 -0.91 -14.67 -25.05
N THR A 178 -0.79 -13.92 -26.15
CA THR A 178 0.25 -14.12 -27.16
C THR A 178 1.55 -13.35 -26.86
N GLY A 179 1.52 -12.51 -25.84
CA GLY A 179 2.66 -11.68 -25.48
C GLY A 179 3.64 -12.44 -24.61
N GLU A 180 4.70 -12.91 -25.18
CA GLU A 180 5.78 -13.47 -24.37
C GLU A 180 6.45 -12.40 -23.51
N PHE A 181 6.46 -11.15 -23.95
CA PHE A 181 7.16 -10.05 -23.28
C PHE A 181 6.56 -8.68 -23.60
N HIS A 182 5.30 -8.48 -23.43
CA HIS A 182 4.74 -7.15 -23.52
C HIS A 182 4.90 -6.40 -22.19
N ASN A 183 5.51 -5.23 -22.25
CA ASN A 183 5.71 -4.30 -21.12
C ASN A 183 6.53 -4.87 -19.95
N GLY A 184 7.56 -5.65 -20.24
CA GLY A 184 8.52 -6.11 -19.24
C GLY A 184 8.01 -7.20 -18.30
N GLY A 185 6.83 -7.72 -18.53
CA GLY A 185 6.25 -8.85 -17.79
C GLY A 185 5.87 -9.99 -18.71
N ASN A 186 5.98 -11.19 -18.23
CA ASN A 186 5.44 -12.37 -18.85
C ASN A 186 3.93 -12.25 -18.93
N GLY A 187 3.30 -11.63 -19.87
CA GLY A 187 1.88 -11.60 -20.15
C GLY A 187 0.92 -11.99 -19.00
N ASN A 188 1.24 -11.56 -17.80
CA ASN A 188 0.59 -12.04 -16.59
C ASN A 188 -0.75 -11.31 -16.39
N ILE A 189 -1.68 -11.68 -17.24
CA ILE A 189 -3.04 -11.15 -17.25
C ILE A 189 -3.93 -12.17 -16.51
N GLY A 190 -4.85 -11.73 -15.74
CA GLY A 190 -5.79 -12.59 -15.01
C GLY A 190 -5.58 -12.56 -13.51
N LEU A 191 -5.50 -13.72 -12.84
CA LEU A 191 -5.43 -13.81 -11.36
C LEU A 191 -4.30 -13.00 -10.72
N ASN A 192 -3.23 -12.77 -11.48
CA ASN A 192 -2.08 -11.99 -11.02
C ASN A 192 -2.00 -10.61 -11.66
N THR A 193 -3.05 -10.15 -12.32
CA THR A 193 -3.08 -8.84 -12.95
C THR A 193 -2.87 -7.77 -11.89
N THR A 194 -1.86 -6.98 -12.10
CA THR A 194 -1.54 -5.81 -11.29
C THR A 194 -1.80 -4.55 -12.11
N MET A 195 -1.57 -3.40 -11.53
CA MET A 195 -1.61 -2.10 -12.22
C MET A 195 -0.72 -2.03 -13.47
N LEU A 196 0.14 -3.02 -13.70
CA LEU A 196 0.96 -3.11 -14.91
C LEU A 196 0.13 -3.12 -16.19
N MET A 197 -1.11 -3.57 -16.14
CA MET A 197 -2.04 -3.49 -17.25
C MET A 197 -2.33 -2.07 -17.72
N SER A 198 -2.18 -1.10 -16.86
CA SER A 198 -2.39 0.31 -17.18
C SER A 198 -1.11 1.04 -17.56
N VAL A 199 0.04 0.37 -17.50
CA VAL A 199 1.32 0.93 -17.90
C VAL A 199 1.45 0.84 -19.43
N GLY A 200 1.44 1.97 -20.09
CA GLY A 200 1.53 2.03 -21.55
C GLY A 200 0.23 2.39 -22.27
N TRP A 201 -0.71 2.89 -21.54
CA TRP A 201 -1.94 3.51 -22.05
C TRP A 201 -1.69 4.99 -22.33
#